data_8535d75e4b30b231d345e42d6b84d9dc
#
_entry.id   8535d75e4b30b231d345e42d6b84d9dc
#
_cell.length_a   1.000
_cell.length_b   1.000
_cell.length_c   1.000
_cell.angle_alpha   90.00
_cell.angle_beta   90.00
_cell.angle_gamma   90.00
#
_symmetry.space_group_name_H-M   'P 1'
#
loop_
_entity.id
_entity.type
_entity.pdbx_description
1 polymer ?
#
loop_
_entity_poly.entity_id
_entity_poly.type
_entity_poly.pdbx_seq_one_letter_code
_entity_poly.pdbx_strand_id
1 'polypeptide(L)'
;MFLLMYYHYNDIMSYKEVAYMGKIKLLHGSDHIIEKPDFLLGKTNNDYGRGFYCTQELSMAMEWACKKNSDGFVNKYVLEQDSLNVLNLLDGKYNILHWMALLLKNRTFRLSNGIAIDARDYIIENFSIDLKAYDVIIGYRADDSYFSFAESFVQNGLPLRSLNEALHLGKLGTQTVLISEKAFRNLTFDGAGFADKTVYYPKFIARDSNARETYRKEIRNRHSYKNDIFVLDILREEMKDNDSRIQRILSI
;
A
#
# COMPACT_ATOMS: atom_id res chain seq x y z
N MET A 1 -14.86 -13.23 32.49
CA MET A 1 -13.74 -13.47 31.58
C MET A 1 -14.11 -14.25 30.30
N PHE A 2 -15.04 -15.21 30.36
CA PHE A 2 -15.49 -15.97 29.17
C PHE A 2 -16.42 -15.21 28.21
N LEU A 3 -17.17 -14.23 28.68
CA LEU A 3 -18.13 -13.47 27.86
C LEU A 3 -17.45 -12.48 26.90
N LEU A 4 -16.30 -11.92 27.30
CA LEU A 4 -15.49 -11.01 26.46
C LEU A 4 -14.76 -11.72 25.30
N MET A 5 -14.39 -12.99 25.48
CA MET A 5 -13.79 -13.80 24.40
C MET A 5 -14.81 -14.21 23.31
N TYR A 6 -16.07 -14.41 23.68
CA TYR A 6 -17.14 -14.80 22.74
C TYR A 6 -17.54 -13.68 21.79
N TYR A 7 -17.52 -12.43 22.27
CA TYR A 7 -17.76 -11.24 21.42
C TYR A 7 -16.61 -11.01 20.42
N HIS A 8 -15.37 -11.32 20.81
CA HIS A 8 -14.20 -11.14 19.93
C HIS A 8 -14.16 -12.15 18.77
N TYR A 9 -14.62 -13.39 19.00
CA TYR A 9 -14.58 -14.46 18.00
C TYR A 9 -15.68 -14.32 16.95
N ASN A 10 -16.88 -13.88 17.32
CA ASN A 10 -17.99 -13.66 16.39
C ASN A 10 -17.78 -12.44 15.50
N ASP A 11 -17.10 -11.38 15.97
CA ASP A 11 -16.77 -10.22 15.14
C ASP A 11 -15.76 -10.58 14.01
N ILE A 12 -14.82 -11.51 14.25
CA ILE A 12 -13.82 -11.93 13.24
C ILE A 12 -14.47 -12.70 12.08
N MET A 13 -15.51 -13.52 12.33
CA MET A 13 -16.18 -14.30 11.29
C MET A 13 -17.11 -13.45 10.41
N SER A 14 -17.65 -12.34 10.92
CA SER A 14 -18.60 -11.50 10.16
C SER A 14 -17.96 -10.61 9.11
N TYR A 15 -16.63 -10.40 9.16
CA TYR A 15 -15.93 -9.52 8.21
C TYR A 15 -15.72 -10.12 6.81
N LYS A 16 -15.82 -11.43 6.63
CA LYS A 16 -15.64 -12.09 5.32
C LYS A 16 -16.92 -12.19 4.47
N GLU A 17 -18.09 -11.92 5.01
CA GLU A 17 -19.37 -12.27 4.37
C GLU A 17 -20.11 -11.12 3.67
N VAL A 18 -19.62 -9.87 3.68
CA VAL A 18 -20.37 -8.76 3.07
C VAL A 18 -19.66 -8.16 1.87
N ALA A 19 -19.44 -8.99 0.86
CA ALA A 19 -19.31 -8.54 -0.53
C ALA A 19 -20.68 -8.69 -1.24
N TYR A 20 -21.75 -8.14 -0.64
CA TYR A 20 -23.07 -8.15 -1.26
C TYR A 20 -23.43 -6.74 -1.71
N MET A 21 -23.73 -6.60 -3.03
CA MET A 21 -24.32 -5.41 -3.66
C MET A 21 -23.45 -4.13 -3.54
N GLY A 22 -22.28 -4.08 -4.18
CA GLY A 22 -21.53 -2.80 -4.36
C GLY A 22 -21.02 -2.13 -3.07
N LYS A 23 -21.08 -2.83 -1.92
CA LYS A 23 -20.64 -2.32 -0.62
C LYS A 23 -19.40 -3.05 -0.12
N ILE A 24 -18.41 -2.31 0.37
CA ILE A 24 -17.23 -2.90 1.04
C ILE A 24 -17.05 -2.34 2.45
N LYS A 25 -16.60 -3.21 3.36
CA LYS A 25 -16.19 -2.80 4.71
C LYS A 25 -14.75 -2.31 4.68
N LEU A 26 -14.53 -1.15 5.26
CA LEU A 26 -13.21 -0.51 5.37
C LEU A 26 -12.90 -0.22 6.82
N LEU A 27 -11.61 -0.34 7.17
CA LEU A 27 -11.08 -0.13 8.51
C LEU A 27 -9.97 0.91 8.45
N HIS A 28 -10.00 1.86 9.38
CA HIS A 28 -8.95 2.87 9.53
C HIS A 28 -8.46 2.90 10.98
N GLY A 29 -7.17 2.67 11.19
CA GLY A 29 -6.54 2.77 12.50
C GLY A 29 -6.08 4.19 12.80
N SER A 30 -6.49 4.75 13.95
CA SER A 30 -6.09 6.08 14.40
C SER A 30 -6.03 6.17 15.93
N ASP A 31 -5.51 7.27 16.45
CA ASP A 31 -5.44 7.54 17.90
C ASP A 31 -6.77 8.07 18.48
N HIS A 32 -7.79 8.26 17.65
CA HIS A 32 -9.12 8.71 18.07
C HIS A 32 -10.21 8.15 17.15
N ILE A 33 -11.46 8.28 17.58
CA ILE A 33 -12.63 7.90 16.78
C ILE A 33 -12.89 8.99 15.75
N ILE A 34 -13.04 8.59 14.48
CA ILE A 34 -13.30 9.47 13.34
C ILE A 34 -14.65 9.07 12.74
N GLU A 35 -15.73 9.66 13.21
CA GLU A 35 -17.07 9.35 12.68
C GLU A 35 -17.28 9.88 11.26
N LYS A 36 -16.70 11.05 10.95
CA LYS A 36 -16.78 11.70 9.65
C LYS A 36 -15.39 12.14 9.20
N PRO A 37 -14.72 11.36 8.34
CA PRO A 37 -13.44 11.76 7.76
C PRO A 37 -13.57 13.04 6.93
N ASP A 38 -12.56 13.92 7.03
CA ASP A 38 -12.47 15.14 6.22
C ASP A 38 -11.63 14.88 4.97
N PHE A 39 -12.18 15.20 3.81
CA PHE A 39 -11.53 15.03 2.51
C PHE A 39 -10.19 15.76 2.40
N LEU A 40 -10.05 16.95 3.02
CA LEU A 40 -8.86 17.79 2.88
C LEU A 40 -7.78 17.53 3.95
N LEU A 41 -8.05 16.72 4.96
CA LEU A 41 -7.18 16.54 6.13
C LEU A 41 -5.98 15.63 5.91
N GLY A 42 -6.00 14.78 4.88
CA GLY A 42 -4.94 13.81 4.57
C GLY A 42 -3.60 14.47 4.23
N LYS A 43 -2.49 13.83 4.64
CA LYS A 43 -1.13 14.24 4.24
C LYS A 43 -0.94 14.05 2.73
N THR A 44 -0.21 14.96 2.10
CA THR A 44 0.08 14.90 0.65
C THR A 44 1.23 13.96 0.29
N ASN A 45 2.08 13.62 1.25
CA ASN A 45 3.30 12.81 1.06
C ASN A 45 3.12 11.33 1.46
N ASN A 46 1.91 10.81 1.39
CA ASN A 46 1.65 9.37 1.51
C ASN A 46 1.82 8.66 0.16
N ASP A 47 1.76 7.33 0.13
CA ASP A 47 2.04 6.50 -1.06
C ASP A 47 1.23 6.91 -2.31
N TYR A 48 -0.03 7.26 -2.13
CA TYR A 48 -0.95 7.72 -3.18
C TYR A 48 -1.32 9.21 -3.05
N GLY A 49 -0.52 9.97 -2.29
CA GLY A 49 -0.78 11.38 -2.02
C GLY A 49 -1.86 11.61 -0.97
N ARG A 50 -2.61 12.70 -1.11
CA ARG A 50 -3.69 13.03 -0.18
C ARG A 50 -4.88 12.10 -0.35
N GLY A 51 -5.37 11.53 0.76
CA GLY A 51 -6.54 10.66 0.78
C GLY A 51 -6.81 10.11 2.17
N PHE A 52 -7.90 9.36 2.29
CA PHE A 52 -8.27 8.63 3.49
C PHE A 52 -7.88 7.16 3.30
N TYR A 53 -6.90 6.70 4.06
CA TYR A 53 -6.24 5.42 3.92
C TYR A 53 -6.91 4.35 4.79
N CYS A 54 -7.46 3.34 4.17
CA CYS A 54 -8.15 2.23 4.81
C CYS A 54 -7.54 0.88 4.42
N THR A 55 -7.92 -0.15 5.17
CA THR A 55 -7.66 -1.55 4.86
C THR A 55 -8.91 -2.39 5.12
N GLN A 56 -8.97 -3.59 4.59
CA GLN A 56 -9.98 -4.59 4.92
C GLN A 56 -9.51 -5.56 6.02
N GLU A 57 -8.24 -5.46 6.42
CA GLU A 57 -7.63 -6.36 7.41
C GLU A 57 -7.64 -5.75 8.82
N LEU A 58 -8.39 -6.38 9.71
CA LEU A 58 -8.54 -5.91 11.10
C LEU A 58 -7.21 -5.84 11.84
N SER A 59 -6.36 -6.85 11.71
CA SER A 59 -5.04 -6.88 12.37
C SER A 59 -4.18 -5.69 11.96
N MET A 60 -4.20 -5.34 10.67
CA MET A 60 -3.47 -4.21 10.13
C MET A 60 -4.03 -2.87 10.64
N ALA A 61 -5.34 -2.70 10.66
CA ALA A 61 -5.95 -1.50 11.21
C ALA A 61 -5.66 -1.32 12.71
N MET A 62 -5.64 -2.41 13.47
CA MET A 62 -5.25 -2.41 14.89
C MET A 62 -3.79 -1.98 15.09
N GLU A 63 -2.88 -2.48 14.24
CA GLU A 63 -1.47 -2.08 14.28
C GLU A 63 -1.28 -0.59 13.93
N TRP A 64 -2.03 -0.07 12.96
CA TRP A 64 -1.98 1.36 12.58
C TRP A 64 -2.50 2.27 13.69
N ALA A 65 -3.49 1.79 14.45
CA ALA A 65 -4.08 2.54 15.55
C ALA A 65 -3.09 2.77 16.71
N CYS A 66 -2.19 1.82 16.95
CA CYS A 66 -1.33 1.80 18.12
C CYS A 66 0.02 2.48 17.87
N LYS A 67 0.46 3.27 18.86
CA LYS A 67 1.81 3.84 18.94
C LYS A 67 2.52 3.26 20.17
N LYS A 68 3.83 3.48 20.29
CA LYS A 68 4.63 2.99 21.43
C LYS A 68 4.01 3.32 22.79
N ASN A 69 3.44 4.51 22.92
CA ASN A 69 2.97 5.03 24.21
C ASN A 69 1.45 5.27 24.27
N SER A 70 0.70 4.95 23.20
CA SER A 70 -0.74 5.18 23.16
C SER A 70 -1.49 4.05 22.51
N ASP A 71 -2.62 3.71 23.11
CA ASP A 71 -3.66 2.92 22.52
C ASP A 71 -4.32 3.69 21.38
N GLY A 72 -5.17 3.02 20.60
CA GLY A 72 -5.89 3.65 19.51
C GLY A 72 -7.24 3.02 19.26
N PHE A 73 -7.82 3.38 18.13
CA PHE A 73 -9.13 2.91 17.69
C PHE A 73 -9.09 2.45 16.25
N VAL A 74 -9.81 1.38 15.96
CA VAL A 74 -10.13 0.99 14.58
C VAL A 74 -11.51 1.53 14.26
N ASN A 75 -11.55 2.52 13.39
CA ASN A 75 -12.77 3.09 12.85
C ASN A 75 -13.26 2.20 11.71
N LYS A 76 -14.51 1.80 11.76
CA LYS A 76 -15.16 0.89 10.83
C LYS A 76 -16.08 1.69 9.92
N TYR A 77 -16.06 1.39 8.61
CA TYR A 77 -16.88 2.07 7.63
C TYR A 77 -17.45 1.09 6.62
N VAL A 78 -18.54 1.50 5.98
CA VAL A 78 -19.10 0.88 4.79
C VAL A 78 -18.97 1.88 3.63
N LEU A 79 -18.31 1.49 2.56
CA LEU A 79 -18.20 2.27 1.33
C LEU A 79 -19.12 1.70 0.27
N GLU A 80 -20.02 2.52 -0.30
CA GLU A 80 -20.84 2.19 -1.46
C GLU A 80 -20.06 2.48 -2.74
N GLN A 81 -19.74 1.43 -3.52
CA GLN A 81 -18.81 1.52 -4.66
C GLN A 81 -19.48 1.69 -6.02
N ASP A 82 -20.76 1.34 -6.18
CA ASP A 82 -21.44 1.22 -7.48
C ASP A 82 -21.34 2.45 -8.38
N SER A 83 -21.21 3.63 -7.77
CA SER A 83 -21.07 4.89 -8.51
C SER A 83 -19.62 5.39 -8.62
N LEU A 84 -18.66 4.71 -8.00
CA LEU A 84 -17.28 5.17 -7.89
C LEU A 84 -16.39 4.60 -8.97
N ASN A 85 -15.49 5.45 -9.49
CA ASN A 85 -14.42 5.01 -10.37
C ASN A 85 -13.26 4.48 -9.51
N VAL A 86 -13.01 3.16 -9.56
CA VAL A 86 -11.97 2.50 -8.77
C VAL A 86 -10.76 2.21 -9.64
N LEU A 87 -9.61 2.72 -9.25
CA LEU A 87 -8.30 2.29 -9.76
C LEU A 87 -7.83 1.10 -8.95
N ASN A 88 -7.85 -0.09 -9.53
CA ASN A 88 -7.28 -1.28 -8.90
C ASN A 88 -5.91 -1.60 -9.53
N LEU A 89 -4.83 -1.39 -8.77
CA LEU A 89 -3.47 -1.69 -9.22
C LEU A 89 -3.11 -3.18 -9.10
N LEU A 90 -4.04 -4.02 -8.60
CA LEU A 90 -3.82 -5.44 -8.33
C LEU A 90 -4.58 -6.36 -9.30
N ASP A 91 -5.31 -5.80 -10.26
CA ASP A 91 -6.16 -6.56 -11.19
C ASP A 91 -5.41 -7.08 -12.44
N GLY A 92 -4.08 -6.90 -12.48
CA GLY A 92 -3.22 -7.33 -13.59
C GLY A 92 -3.19 -6.37 -14.79
N LYS A 93 -3.98 -5.30 -14.76
CA LYS A 93 -3.97 -4.25 -15.80
C LYS A 93 -2.77 -3.32 -15.69
N TYR A 94 -2.27 -3.13 -14.47
CA TYR A 94 -1.14 -2.29 -14.16
C TYR A 94 -0.02 -3.13 -13.56
N ASN A 95 1.22 -2.83 -13.91
CA ASN A 95 2.38 -3.48 -13.35
C ASN A 95 3.01 -2.64 -12.22
N ILE A 96 4.05 -3.20 -11.58
CA ILE A 96 4.72 -2.59 -10.44
C ILE A 96 5.34 -1.22 -10.75
N LEU A 97 5.70 -0.92 -12.01
CA LEU A 97 6.26 0.38 -12.40
C LEU A 97 5.21 1.49 -12.34
N HIS A 98 3.93 1.19 -12.57
CA HIS A 98 2.84 2.15 -12.37
C HIS A 98 2.69 2.52 -10.90
N TRP A 99 2.77 1.53 -10.00
CA TRP A 99 2.79 1.79 -8.56
C TRP A 99 4.03 2.59 -8.16
N MET A 100 5.21 2.24 -8.71
CA MET A 100 6.45 3.01 -8.49
C MET A 100 6.32 4.46 -8.93
N ALA A 101 5.71 4.74 -10.09
CA ALA A 101 5.48 6.10 -10.57
C ALA A 101 4.62 6.92 -9.58
N LEU A 102 3.56 6.33 -9.03
CA LEU A 102 2.73 6.97 -8.01
C LEU A 102 3.53 7.23 -6.72
N LEU A 103 4.30 6.25 -6.28
CA LEU A 103 5.12 6.38 -5.08
C LEU A 103 6.20 7.46 -5.23
N LEU A 104 6.91 7.46 -6.37
CA LEU A 104 7.95 8.45 -6.70
C LEU A 104 7.41 9.88 -6.80
N LYS A 105 6.17 10.03 -7.22
CA LYS A 105 5.49 11.33 -7.33
C LYS A 105 5.07 11.89 -5.98
N ASN A 106 4.71 11.03 -5.04
CA ASN A 106 4.10 11.44 -3.77
C ASN A 106 5.06 11.40 -2.59
N ARG A 107 6.00 10.44 -2.55
CA ARG A 107 6.93 10.25 -1.43
C ARG A 107 8.28 10.93 -1.71
N THR A 108 8.97 11.30 -0.64
CA THR A 108 10.33 11.85 -0.74
C THR A 108 11.35 10.72 -0.77
N PHE A 109 12.08 10.61 -1.87
CA PHE A 109 13.18 9.67 -2.04
C PHE A 109 14.53 10.37 -1.83
N ARG A 110 15.47 9.69 -1.18
CA ARG A 110 16.86 10.13 -1.08
C ARG A 110 17.63 9.66 -2.32
N LEU A 111 17.64 10.48 -3.36
CA LEU A 111 18.31 10.16 -4.61
C LEU A 111 19.76 10.63 -4.52
N SER A 112 20.71 9.69 -4.58
CA SER A 112 22.13 9.93 -4.31
C SER A 112 22.96 10.32 -5.54
N ASN A 113 22.42 10.17 -6.75
CA ASN A 113 23.15 10.42 -8.00
C ASN A 113 22.20 10.83 -9.15
N GLY A 114 22.80 11.30 -10.26
CA GLY A 114 22.05 11.74 -11.44
C GLY A 114 21.23 10.61 -12.09
N ILE A 115 21.76 9.38 -12.13
CA ILE A 115 21.05 8.21 -12.69
C ILE A 115 19.73 7.97 -11.95
N ALA A 116 19.73 8.07 -10.61
CA ALA A 116 18.52 7.88 -9.83
C ALA A 116 17.50 9.00 -10.07
N ILE A 117 17.97 10.23 -10.33
CA ILE A 117 17.09 11.35 -10.69
C ILE A 117 16.48 11.11 -12.09
N ASP A 118 17.30 10.78 -13.06
CA ASP A 118 16.84 10.51 -14.44
C ASP A 118 15.88 9.31 -14.47
N ALA A 119 16.17 8.26 -13.71
CA ALA A 119 15.32 7.08 -13.58
C ALA A 119 13.96 7.42 -12.94
N ARG A 120 13.94 8.23 -11.86
CA ARG A 120 12.70 8.73 -11.27
C ARG A 120 11.85 9.45 -12.31
N ASP A 121 12.47 10.41 -13.01
CA ASP A 121 11.77 11.26 -13.96
C ASP A 121 11.22 10.43 -15.13
N TYR A 122 12.02 9.49 -15.64
CA TYR A 122 11.61 8.56 -16.69
C TYR A 122 10.41 7.68 -16.26
N ILE A 123 10.46 7.09 -15.05
CA ILE A 123 9.38 6.25 -14.54
C ILE A 123 8.10 7.08 -14.36
N ILE A 124 8.21 8.28 -13.81
CA ILE A 124 7.06 9.18 -13.66
C ILE A 124 6.47 9.54 -15.02
N GLU A 125 7.30 9.88 -16.02
CA GLU A 125 6.83 10.27 -17.34
C GLU A 125 6.12 9.13 -18.08
N ASN A 126 6.66 7.90 -18.00
CA ASN A 126 6.19 6.79 -18.86
C ASN A 126 5.21 5.83 -18.19
N PHE A 127 5.11 5.84 -16.83
CA PHE A 127 4.27 4.89 -16.10
C PHE A 127 3.24 5.59 -15.17
N SER A 128 3.11 6.90 -15.20
CA SER A 128 2.11 7.61 -14.39
C SER A 128 0.69 7.31 -14.84
N ILE A 129 -0.20 7.27 -13.85
CA ILE A 129 -1.65 7.17 -14.04
C ILE A 129 -2.27 8.52 -13.68
N ASP A 130 -3.19 9.01 -14.51
CA ASP A 130 -3.97 10.21 -14.15
C ASP A 130 -5.03 9.84 -13.10
N LEU A 131 -4.77 10.22 -11.86
CA LEU A 131 -5.65 9.94 -10.74
C LEU A 131 -6.93 10.77 -10.73
N LYS A 132 -7.03 11.84 -11.52
CA LYS A 132 -8.22 12.72 -11.57
C LYS A 132 -9.49 12.00 -12.03
N ALA A 133 -9.32 10.90 -12.78
CA ALA A 133 -10.42 10.09 -13.28
C ALA A 133 -11.00 9.12 -12.22
N TYR A 134 -10.37 9.01 -11.05
CA TYR A 134 -10.70 8.00 -10.05
C TYR A 134 -11.17 8.60 -8.73
N ASP A 135 -12.00 7.85 -8.03
CA ASP A 135 -12.54 8.18 -6.72
C ASP A 135 -11.82 7.41 -5.61
N VAL A 136 -11.38 6.18 -5.92
CA VAL A 136 -10.75 5.23 -5.00
C VAL A 136 -9.57 4.56 -5.65
N ILE A 137 -8.49 4.34 -4.88
CA ILE A 137 -7.33 3.55 -5.30
C ILE A 137 -7.24 2.31 -4.41
N ILE A 138 -7.05 1.14 -5.02
CA ILE A 138 -6.70 -0.11 -4.34
C ILE A 138 -5.29 -0.50 -4.80
N GLY A 139 -4.38 -0.73 -3.87
CA GLY A 139 -3.01 -1.05 -4.24
C GLY A 139 -2.14 -1.50 -3.08
N TYR A 140 -0.86 -1.72 -3.37
CA TYR A 140 0.14 -2.11 -2.39
C TYR A 140 0.39 -0.98 -1.39
N ARG A 141 0.76 -1.37 -0.18
CA ARG A 141 1.22 -0.47 0.85
C ARG A 141 2.75 -0.42 0.85
N ALA A 142 3.32 0.78 0.87
CA ALA A 142 4.74 1.00 1.13
C ALA A 142 4.94 1.49 2.56
N ASP A 143 5.03 0.57 3.53
CA ASP A 143 5.55 0.99 4.84
C ASP A 143 7.07 1.24 4.76
N ASP A 144 7.63 1.84 5.82
CA ASP A 144 9.03 2.30 5.80
C ASP A 144 10.04 1.18 5.53
N SER A 145 9.72 -0.07 5.83
CA SER A 145 10.59 -1.21 5.57
C SER A 145 10.63 -1.59 4.08
N TYR A 146 9.49 -1.52 3.40
CA TYR A 146 9.40 -1.82 1.97
C TYR A 146 9.74 -0.64 1.08
N PHE A 147 9.68 0.57 1.61
CA PHE A 147 10.18 1.76 0.94
C PHE A 147 11.67 1.62 0.56
N SER A 148 12.45 0.87 1.35
CA SER A 148 13.85 0.55 1.05
C SER A 148 14.03 -0.24 -0.25
N PHE A 149 13.10 -1.12 -0.63
CA PHE A 149 13.14 -1.83 -1.91
C PHE A 149 12.92 -0.84 -3.08
N ALA A 150 11.96 0.06 -2.94
CA ALA A 150 11.71 1.08 -3.93
C ALA A 150 12.90 2.03 -4.11
N GLU A 151 13.52 2.48 -3.02
CA GLU A 151 14.74 3.29 -3.06
C GLU A 151 15.90 2.55 -3.73
N SER A 152 16.13 1.27 -3.37
CA SER A 152 17.19 0.46 -3.93
C SER A 152 17.00 0.22 -5.44
N PHE A 153 15.77 0.02 -5.88
CA PHE A 153 15.46 -0.12 -7.30
C PHE A 153 15.78 1.16 -8.09
N VAL A 154 15.32 2.31 -7.64
CA VAL A 154 15.57 3.60 -8.32
C VAL A 154 17.07 3.96 -8.32
N GLN A 155 17.82 3.55 -7.29
CA GLN A 155 19.27 3.74 -7.22
C GLN A 155 20.05 2.67 -8.00
N ASN A 156 19.40 1.87 -8.82
CA ASN A 156 19.99 0.78 -9.61
C ASN A 156 20.63 -0.34 -8.74
N GLY A 157 20.23 -0.44 -7.48
CA GLY A 157 20.73 -1.45 -6.54
C GLY A 157 19.93 -2.75 -6.52
N LEU A 158 18.72 -2.76 -7.10
CA LEU A 158 17.79 -3.90 -7.09
C LEU A 158 17.16 -4.08 -8.48
N PRO A 159 17.08 -5.30 -9.05
CA PRO A 159 16.40 -5.52 -10.32
C PRO A 159 14.88 -5.51 -10.15
N LEU A 160 14.17 -5.26 -11.26
CA LEU A 160 12.71 -5.21 -11.34
C LEU A 160 12.02 -6.48 -10.80
N ARG A 161 12.60 -7.65 -11.07
CA ARG A 161 12.12 -8.94 -10.53
C ARG A 161 12.08 -8.93 -9.01
N SER A 162 13.17 -8.54 -8.36
CA SER A 162 13.25 -8.54 -6.90
C SER A 162 12.36 -7.48 -6.28
N LEU A 163 12.13 -6.34 -6.95
CA LEU A 163 11.14 -5.36 -6.51
C LEU A 163 9.73 -5.95 -6.55
N ASN A 164 9.37 -6.62 -7.65
CA ASN A 164 8.07 -7.26 -7.83
C ASN A 164 7.83 -8.36 -6.78
N GLU A 165 8.81 -9.27 -6.61
CA GLU A 165 8.75 -10.33 -5.61
C GLU A 165 8.61 -9.80 -4.19
N ALA A 166 9.38 -8.76 -3.82
CA ALA A 166 9.33 -8.18 -2.49
C ALA A 166 7.92 -7.71 -2.11
N LEU A 167 7.22 -7.06 -3.03
CA LEU A 167 5.89 -6.53 -2.78
C LEU A 167 4.80 -7.61 -2.74
N HIS A 168 5.01 -8.73 -3.43
CA HIS A 168 4.10 -9.88 -3.39
C HIS A 168 4.36 -10.83 -2.22
N LEU A 169 5.62 -11.04 -1.84
CA LEU A 169 6.03 -11.97 -0.77
C LEU A 169 5.75 -11.44 0.63
N GLY A 170 5.80 -10.13 0.80
CA GLY A 170 5.62 -9.56 2.11
C GLY A 170 4.16 -9.33 2.42
N LYS A 171 3.39 -10.21 2.96
CA LYS A 171 2.01 -10.01 3.48
C LYS A 171 1.75 -8.56 4.00
N LEU A 172 2.08 -7.57 3.14
CA LEU A 172 1.98 -6.13 3.40
C LEU A 172 0.54 -5.70 3.56
N GLY A 173 -0.35 -6.54 3.05
CA GLY A 173 -1.73 -6.20 2.88
C GLY A 173 -1.94 -5.17 1.76
N THR A 174 -3.18 -4.98 1.44
CA THR A 174 -3.63 -3.98 0.49
C THR A 174 -4.20 -2.78 1.24
N GLN A 175 -4.08 -1.62 0.64
CA GLN A 175 -4.76 -0.43 1.13
C GLN A 175 -5.78 0.05 0.11
N THR A 176 -6.88 0.58 0.62
CA THR A 176 -7.92 1.25 -0.13
C THR A 176 -7.89 2.72 0.26
N VAL A 177 -7.70 3.59 -0.72
CA VAL A 177 -7.53 5.03 -0.48
C VAL A 177 -8.64 5.81 -1.16
N LEU A 178 -9.43 6.55 -0.39
CA LEU A 178 -10.44 7.45 -0.91
C LEU A 178 -9.77 8.78 -1.27
N ILE A 179 -9.90 9.21 -2.53
CA ILE A 179 -9.19 10.38 -3.07
C ILE A 179 -10.11 11.47 -3.64
N SER A 180 -11.43 11.28 -3.63
CA SER A 180 -12.40 12.27 -4.11
C SER A 180 -13.47 12.58 -3.08
N GLU A 181 -14.05 13.78 -3.12
CA GLU A 181 -15.21 14.11 -2.27
C GLU A 181 -16.39 13.14 -2.48
N LYS A 182 -16.54 12.62 -3.69
CA LYS A 182 -17.58 11.65 -4.02
C LYS A 182 -17.41 10.37 -3.22
N ALA A 183 -16.16 9.86 -3.12
CA ALA A 183 -15.87 8.68 -2.30
C ALA A 183 -16.14 8.93 -0.81
N PHE A 184 -15.81 10.11 -0.29
CA PHE A 184 -16.10 10.48 1.10
C PHE A 184 -17.59 10.60 1.39
N ARG A 185 -18.41 11.08 0.44
CA ARG A 185 -19.87 11.11 0.57
C ARG A 185 -20.53 9.72 0.58
N ASN A 186 -19.89 8.75 -0.07
CA ASN A 186 -20.34 7.36 -0.13
C ASN A 186 -19.82 6.50 1.04
N LEU A 187 -19.09 7.10 1.99
CA LEU A 187 -18.55 6.43 3.15
C LEU A 187 -19.45 6.65 4.37
N THR A 188 -19.91 5.57 4.98
CA THR A 188 -20.75 5.60 6.19
C THR A 188 -19.99 5.00 7.36
N PHE A 189 -19.97 5.68 8.50
CA PHE A 189 -19.37 5.17 9.74
C PHE A 189 -20.22 4.03 10.31
N ASP A 190 -19.56 2.92 10.66
CA ASP A 190 -20.16 1.66 11.16
C ASP A 190 -19.63 1.29 12.56
N GLY A 191 -19.19 2.29 13.32
CA GLY A 191 -18.70 2.11 14.69
C GLY A 191 -17.16 2.08 14.81
N ALA A 192 -16.69 1.89 16.03
CA ALA A 192 -15.26 1.83 16.34
C ALA A 192 -14.95 0.70 17.33
N GLY A 193 -13.71 0.19 17.26
CA GLY A 193 -13.18 -0.80 18.20
C GLY A 193 -11.90 -0.31 18.86
N PHE A 194 -11.69 -0.65 20.11
CA PHE A 194 -10.46 -0.32 20.85
C PHE A 194 -9.28 -1.19 20.39
N ALA A 195 -8.12 -0.58 20.25
CA ALA A 195 -6.87 -1.25 19.94
C ALA A 195 -5.85 -1.05 21.07
N ASP A 196 -5.51 -2.14 21.75
CA ASP A 196 -4.55 -2.15 22.86
C ASP A 196 -3.11 -2.15 22.34
N LYS A 197 -2.34 -1.13 22.67
CA LYS A 197 -0.92 -1.02 22.30
C LYS A 197 -0.06 -2.16 22.79
N THR A 198 -0.39 -2.76 23.96
CA THR A 198 0.40 -3.86 24.52
C THR A 198 0.33 -5.12 23.66
N VAL A 199 -0.73 -5.24 22.85
CA VAL A 199 -0.96 -6.35 21.92
C VAL A 199 -0.49 -6.00 20.51
N TYR A 200 -0.85 -4.82 19.99
CA TYR A 200 -0.72 -4.52 18.56
C TYR A 200 0.54 -3.75 18.19
N TYR A 201 1.10 -2.93 19.07
CA TYR A 201 2.38 -2.27 18.81
C TYR A 201 3.56 -3.26 18.68
N PRO A 202 3.69 -4.32 19.52
CA PRO A 202 4.70 -5.36 19.30
C PRO A 202 4.53 -6.11 17.96
N LYS A 203 3.29 -6.35 17.51
CA LYS A 203 3.01 -6.97 16.19
C LYS A 203 3.47 -6.09 15.05
N PHE A 204 3.20 -4.78 15.13
CA PHE A 204 3.70 -3.80 14.18
C PHE A 204 5.24 -3.84 14.08
N ILE A 205 5.94 -3.79 15.22
CA ILE A 205 7.41 -3.84 15.29
C ILE A 205 7.95 -5.16 14.74
N ALA A 206 7.33 -6.30 15.08
CA ALA A 206 7.75 -7.61 14.56
C ALA A 206 7.61 -7.68 13.03
N ARG A 207 6.51 -7.17 12.48
CA ARG A 207 6.29 -7.14 11.03
C ARG A 207 7.31 -6.25 10.33
N ASP A 208 7.58 -5.05 10.83
CA ASP A 208 8.60 -4.14 10.29
C ASP A 208 10.00 -4.77 10.35
N SER A 209 10.36 -5.40 11.47
CA SER A 209 11.63 -6.09 11.64
C SER A 209 11.80 -7.26 10.67
N ASN A 210 10.77 -8.08 10.49
CA ASN A 210 10.77 -9.20 9.56
C ASN A 210 10.93 -8.72 8.10
N ALA A 211 10.26 -7.63 7.73
CA ALA A 211 10.39 -7.06 6.40
C ALA A 211 11.81 -6.55 6.13
N ARG A 212 12.43 -5.85 7.10
CA ARG A 212 13.84 -5.41 7.01
C ARG A 212 14.82 -6.58 6.95
N GLU A 213 14.56 -7.66 7.68
CA GLU A 213 15.39 -8.87 7.63
C GLU A 213 15.27 -9.55 6.27
N THR A 214 14.07 -9.68 5.73
CA THR A 214 13.83 -10.20 4.39
C THR A 214 14.57 -9.37 3.36
N TYR A 215 14.46 -8.05 3.39
CA TYR A 215 15.21 -7.16 2.51
C TYR A 215 16.72 -7.43 2.57
N ARG A 216 17.31 -7.51 3.79
CA ARG A 216 18.75 -7.78 3.95
C ARG A 216 19.14 -9.15 3.41
N LYS A 217 18.31 -10.18 3.58
CA LYS A 217 18.53 -11.51 3.03
C LYS A 217 18.48 -11.51 1.51
N GLU A 218 17.49 -10.85 0.90
CA GLU A 218 17.38 -10.70 -0.54
C GLU A 218 18.60 -10.00 -1.14
N ILE A 219 19.02 -8.87 -0.58
CA ILE A 219 20.23 -8.16 -1.04
C ILE A 219 21.50 -9.02 -0.88
N ARG A 220 21.63 -9.77 0.23
CA ARG A 220 22.83 -10.59 0.51
C ARG A 220 22.88 -11.84 -0.34
N ASN A 221 21.77 -12.52 -0.53
CA ASN A 221 21.67 -13.80 -1.22
C ASN A 221 21.31 -13.65 -2.69
N ARG A 222 21.28 -12.43 -3.19
CA ARG A 222 20.89 -12.13 -4.55
C ARG A 222 21.76 -12.86 -5.56
N HIS A 223 21.14 -13.77 -6.30
CA HIS A 223 21.71 -14.31 -7.51
C HIS A 223 21.40 -13.36 -8.67
N SER A 224 22.41 -12.94 -9.41
CA SER A 224 22.21 -12.19 -10.64
C SER A 224 21.76 -13.17 -11.72
N TYR A 225 20.57 -12.96 -12.25
CA TYR A 225 20.09 -13.72 -13.40
C TYR A 225 20.47 -12.97 -14.69
N LYS A 226 20.83 -13.73 -15.72
CA LYS A 226 21.27 -13.16 -17.03
C LYS A 226 20.24 -12.19 -17.64
N ASN A 227 18.97 -12.32 -17.27
CA ASN A 227 17.87 -11.53 -17.81
C ASN A 227 17.28 -10.57 -16.76
N ASP A 228 18.00 -10.25 -15.71
CA ASP A 228 17.57 -9.22 -14.76
C ASP A 228 17.57 -7.85 -15.44
N ILE A 229 16.52 -7.07 -15.17
CA ILE A 229 16.35 -5.70 -15.65
C ILE A 229 16.51 -4.76 -14.46
N PHE A 230 17.49 -3.88 -14.56
CA PHE A 230 17.69 -2.78 -13.61
C PHE A 230 17.03 -1.50 -14.13
N VAL A 231 16.86 -0.52 -13.27
CA VAL A 231 16.26 0.76 -13.68
C VAL A 231 17.10 1.45 -14.75
N LEU A 232 18.42 1.27 -14.74
CA LEU A 232 19.32 1.81 -15.75
C LEU A 232 19.10 1.19 -17.14
N ASP A 233 18.73 -0.10 -17.20
CA ASP A 233 18.37 -0.76 -18.46
C ASP A 233 17.07 -0.20 -19.00
N ILE A 234 16.07 0.00 -18.12
CA ILE A 234 14.79 0.62 -18.47
C ILE A 234 15.02 2.01 -19.07
N LEU A 235 15.88 2.81 -18.43
CA LEU A 235 16.19 4.16 -18.89
C LEU A 235 16.95 4.17 -20.22
N ARG A 236 18.02 3.38 -20.36
CA ARG A 236 18.89 3.37 -21.55
C ARG A 236 18.21 2.82 -22.80
N GLU A 237 17.35 1.84 -22.62
CA GLU A 237 16.66 1.18 -23.71
C GLU A 237 15.24 1.71 -23.91
N GLU A 238 14.89 2.80 -23.22
CA GLU A 238 13.59 3.49 -23.30
C GLU A 238 12.39 2.53 -23.16
N MET A 239 12.53 1.53 -22.24
CA MET A 239 11.51 0.50 -22.05
C MET A 239 10.21 1.10 -21.53
N LYS A 240 9.10 0.78 -22.18
CA LYS A 240 7.75 1.20 -21.81
C LYS A 240 6.92 0.02 -21.31
N ASP A 241 5.70 0.30 -20.90
CA ASP A 241 4.79 -0.70 -20.33
C ASP A 241 4.59 -1.94 -21.23
N ASN A 242 4.57 -1.77 -22.55
CA ASN A 242 4.41 -2.86 -23.51
C ASN A 242 5.71 -3.60 -23.87
N ASP A 243 6.86 -3.30 -23.24
CA ASP A 243 8.10 -4.02 -23.49
C ASP A 243 7.96 -5.48 -23.02
N SER A 244 8.20 -6.42 -23.95
CA SER A 244 8.02 -7.86 -23.71
C SER A 244 8.93 -8.41 -22.60
N ARG A 245 10.04 -7.76 -22.32
CA ARG A 245 10.98 -8.13 -21.26
C ARG A 245 10.42 -7.75 -19.89
N ILE A 246 9.84 -6.55 -19.77
CA ILE A 246 9.12 -6.10 -18.57
C ILE A 246 7.96 -7.06 -18.32
N GLN A 247 7.11 -7.28 -19.31
CA GLN A 247 5.94 -8.14 -19.19
C GLN A 247 6.30 -9.57 -18.75
N ARG A 248 7.39 -10.14 -19.28
CA ARG A 248 7.88 -11.47 -18.90
C ARG A 248 8.31 -11.56 -17.43
N ILE A 249 8.97 -10.53 -16.90
CA ILE A 249 9.41 -10.50 -15.50
C ILE A 249 8.20 -10.40 -14.57
N LEU A 250 7.20 -9.64 -14.96
CA LEU A 250 6.01 -9.37 -14.14
C LEU A 250 4.95 -10.48 -14.23
N SER A 251 5.08 -11.43 -15.17
CA SER A 251 4.19 -12.59 -15.33
C SER A 251 4.60 -13.82 -14.50
N ILE A 252 5.70 -13.73 -13.77
CA ILE A 252 6.25 -14.77 -12.90
C ILE A 252 5.81 -14.52 -11.46
#